data_0baf6610629d92a153bb9829ddea735f
#
_entry.id   0baf6610629d92a153bb9829ddea735f
#
_cell.length_a   1.000
_cell.length_b   1.000
_cell.length_c   1.000
_cell.angle_alpha   90.00
_cell.angle_beta   90.00
_cell.angle_gamma   90.00
#
_symmetry.space_group_name_H-M   'P 1'
#
loop_
_entity.id
_entity.type
_entity.pdbx_description
1 polymer ?
#
loop_
_entity_poly.entity_id
_entity_poly.type
_entity_poly.pdbx_seq_one_letter_code
_entity_poly.pdbx_strand_id
1 'polypeptide(L)'
;MQGWSLYCAAKAGIEHFIRTVALEQSAHRYPISAINVSPGLIDTDMQHTIRSAAAGDFPRLSEFKDFKASGALRRPEEVARGFRTLLAGDPASGSRHEIADYLDS
;
A
#
# COMPACT_ATOMS: atom_id res chain seq x y z
N MET A 1 -13.66 11.16 -10.18
CA MET A 1 -12.51 10.85 -11.05
C MET A 1 -12.72 9.52 -11.73
N GLN A 2 -12.64 9.52 -13.04
CA GLN A 2 -12.78 8.28 -13.79
C GLN A 2 -11.61 7.36 -13.51
N GLY A 3 -11.91 6.09 -13.32
CA GLY A 3 -10.90 5.08 -13.03
C GLY A 3 -10.45 5.00 -11.58
N TRP A 4 -10.75 6.01 -10.75
CA TRP A 4 -10.34 6.03 -9.36
C TRP A 4 -11.37 5.46 -8.40
N SER A 5 -12.67 5.58 -8.75
CA SER A 5 -13.71 5.09 -7.85
C SER A 5 -13.61 3.58 -7.62
N LEU A 6 -13.36 2.81 -8.69
CA LEU A 6 -13.17 1.36 -8.56
C LEU A 6 -11.92 1.02 -7.78
N TYR A 7 -10.83 1.75 -8.01
CA TYR A 7 -9.59 1.56 -7.28
C TYR A 7 -9.80 1.81 -5.79
N CYS A 8 -10.44 2.94 -5.43
CA CYS A 8 -10.69 3.27 -4.03
C CYS A 8 -11.62 2.24 -3.37
N ALA A 9 -12.65 1.78 -4.08
CA ALA A 9 -13.56 0.77 -3.55
C ALA A 9 -12.81 -0.55 -3.31
N ALA A 10 -11.95 -0.97 -4.23
CA ALA A 10 -11.17 -2.19 -4.08
C ALA A 10 -10.22 -2.10 -2.89
N LYS A 11 -9.53 -0.96 -2.74
CA LYS A 11 -8.61 -0.76 -1.61
C LYS A 11 -9.34 -0.76 -0.27
N ALA A 12 -10.46 -0.04 -0.18
CA ALA A 12 -11.26 0.00 1.03
C ALA A 12 -11.81 -1.39 1.39
N GLY A 13 -12.23 -2.15 0.36
CA GLY A 13 -12.72 -3.51 0.56
C GLY A 13 -11.66 -4.43 1.10
N ILE A 14 -10.44 -4.36 0.57
CA ILE A 14 -9.32 -5.15 1.05
C ILE A 14 -8.99 -4.82 2.50
N GLU A 15 -8.92 -3.53 2.85
CA GLU A 15 -8.63 -3.11 4.21
C GLU A 15 -9.68 -3.63 5.20
N HIS A 16 -10.95 -3.54 4.84
CA HIS A 16 -12.03 -4.03 5.69
C HIS A 16 -11.98 -5.56 5.82
N PHE A 17 -11.72 -6.25 4.71
CA PHE A 17 -11.56 -7.71 4.70
C PHE A 17 -10.47 -8.14 5.67
N ILE A 18 -9.32 -7.49 5.64
CA ILE A 18 -8.19 -7.82 6.53
C ILE A 18 -8.57 -7.60 7.99
N ARG A 19 -9.26 -6.50 8.31
CA ARG A 19 -9.71 -6.25 9.68
C ARG A 19 -10.69 -7.33 10.15
N THR A 20 -11.57 -7.77 9.27
CA THR A 20 -12.54 -8.83 9.57
C THR A 20 -11.83 -10.16 9.80
N VAL A 21 -10.84 -10.50 8.97
CA VAL A 21 -10.03 -11.71 9.15
C VAL A 21 -9.32 -11.67 10.50
N ALA A 22 -8.76 -10.52 10.88
CA ALA A 22 -8.09 -10.37 12.17
C ALA A 22 -9.04 -10.66 13.33
N LEU A 23 -10.27 -10.14 13.25
CA LEU A 23 -11.28 -10.39 14.28
C LEU A 23 -11.68 -11.86 14.35
N GLU A 24 -11.91 -12.49 13.20
CA GLU A 24 -12.24 -13.92 13.15
C GLU A 24 -11.11 -14.78 13.73
N GLN A 25 -9.87 -14.45 13.37
CA GLN A 25 -8.72 -15.20 13.84
C GLN A 25 -8.50 -15.06 15.34
N SER A 26 -8.88 -13.95 15.94
CA SER A 26 -8.70 -13.73 17.38
C SER A 26 -9.41 -14.77 18.25
N ALA A 27 -10.41 -15.45 17.71
CA ALA A 27 -11.14 -16.51 18.42
C ALA A 27 -10.46 -17.87 18.31
N HIS A 28 -9.42 -18.01 17.51
CA HIS A 28 -8.74 -19.30 17.31
C HIS A 28 -7.61 -19.49 18.33
N ARG A 29 -7.31 -20.76 18.62
CA ARG A 29 -6.24 -21.10 19.56
C ARG A 29 -4.86 -20.63 19.08
N TYR A 30 -4.63 -20.69 17.76
CA TYR A 30 -3.38 -20.27 17.12
C TYR A 30 -3.72 -19.26 16.04
N PRO A 31 -4.03 -18.02 16.41
CA PRO A 31 -4.50 -17.04 15.42
C PRO A 31 -3.39 -16.58 14.49
N ILE A 32 -3.79 -16.34 13.23
CA ILE A 32 -2.94 -15.68 12.25
C ILE A 32 -3.07 -14.18 12.49
N SER A 33 -1.95 -13.47 12.46
CA SER A 33 -1.97 -12.00 12.45
C SER A 33 -2.21 -11.49 11.05
N ALA A 34 -3.20 -10.62 10.89
CA ALA A 34 -3.52 -9.99 9.61
C ALA A 34 -3.43 -8.47 9.77
N ILE A 35 -2.63 -7.83 8.93
CA ILE A 35 -2.44 -6.37 9.00
C ILE A 35 -2.60 -5.76 7.62
N ASN A 36 -2.91 -4.46 7.61
CA ASN A 36 -2.93 -3.67 6.39
C ASN A 36 -1.66 -2.81 6.34
N VAL A 37 -0.98 -2.83 5.21
CA VAL A 37 0.23 -2.04 5.02
C VAL A 37 0.10 -1.25 3.73
N SER A 38 0.29 0.05 3.81
CA SER A 38 0.39 0.91 2.64
C SER A 38 1.87 1.15 2.35
N PRO A 39 2.36 0.70 1.18
CA PRO A 39 3.77 0.87 0.84
C PRO A 39 4.10 2.28 0.34
N GLY A 40 3.09 3.11 0.09
CA GLY A 40 3.27 4.41 -0.53
C GLY A 40 3.47 4.28 -2.04
N LEU A 41 4.11 5.29 -2.62
CA LEU A 41 4.38 5.30 -4.05
C LEU A 41 5.71 4.60 -4.31
N ILE A 42 5.65 3.50 -5.06
CA ILE A 42 6.82 2.67 -5.36
C ILE A 42 7.09 2.74 -6.87
N ASP A 43 8.36 2.89 -7.24
CA ASP A 43 8.76 2.87 -8.65
C ASP A 43 8.79 1.43 -9.16
N THR A 44 7.62 0.91 -9.51
CA THR A 44 7.42 -0.47 -9.97
C THR A 44 6.89 -0.48 -11.40
N ASP A 45 6.80 -1.67 -11.98
CA ASP A 45 6.19 -1.86 -13.30
C ASP A 45 4.74 -1.37 -13.33
N MET A 46 4.00 -1.51 -12.23
CA MET A 46 2.66 -1.00 -12.14
C MET A 46 2.63 0.53 -12.30
N GLN A 47 3.53 1.25 -11.62
CA GLN A 47 3.65 2.70 -11.74
C GLN A 47 4.05 3.09 -13.16
N HIS A 48 4.94 2.32 -13.77
CA HIS A 48 5.34 2.56 -15.15
C HIS A 48 4.15 2.40 -16.09
N THR A 49 3.34 1.38 -15.90
CA THR A 49 2.12 1.15 -16.70
C THR A 49 1.14 2.31 -16.54
N ILE A 50 0.94 2.80 -15.32
CA ILE A 50 0.07 3.95 -15.06
C ILE A 50 0.57 5.19 -15.81
N ARG A 51 1.87 5.45 -15.76
CA ARG A 51 2.48 6.60 -16.44
C ARG A 51 2.37 6.50 -17.95
N SER A 52 2.31 5.28 -18.48
CA SER A 52 2.20 5.03 -19.92
C SER A 52 0.77 5.06 -20.45
N ALA A 53 -0.22 5.06 -19.57
CA ALA A 53 -1.62 5.09 -19.96
C ALA A 53 -1.97 6.44 -20.58
N ALA A 54 -2.95 6.43 -21.49
CA ALA A 54 -3.47 7.67 -22.06
C ALA A 54 -4.15 8.49 -20.97
N ALA A 55 -4.00 9.82 -21.03
CA ALA A 55 -4.56 10.72 -20.01
C ALA A 55 -6.08 10.56 -19.86
N GLY A 56 -6.79 10.21 -20.93
CA GLY A 56 -8.23 9.96 -20.87
C GLY A 56 -8.59 8.71 -20.07
N ASP A 57 -7.67 7.74 -20.01
CA ASP A 57 -7.88 6.51 -19.26
C ASP A 57 -7.52 6.68 -17.78
N PHE A 58 -6.61 7.60 -17.48
CA PHE A 58 -6.14 7.82 -16.12
C PHE A 58 -5.96 9.33 -15.87
N PRO A 59 -7.03 10.01 -15.42
CA PRO A 59 -7.03 11.49 -15.34
C PRO A 59 -5.93 12.11 -14.46
N ARG A 60 -5.35 11.37 -13.55
CA ARG A 60 -4.29 11.89 -12.67
C ARG A 60 -2.90 11.42 -13.09
N LEU A 61 -2.74 11.06 -14.35
CA LEU A 61 -1.47 10.58 -14.88
C LEU A 61 -0.34 11.59 -14.65
N SER A 62 -0.60 12.87 -14.85
CA SER A 62 0.43 13.91 -14.65
C SER A 62 0.93 13.96 -13.21
N GLU A 63 0.06 13.72 -12.24
CA GLU A 63 0.47 13.69 -10.83
C GLU A 63 1.44 12.54 -10.55
N PHE A 64 1.20 11.36 -11.14
CA PHE A 64 2.11 10.23 -11.00
C PHE A 64 3.47 10.50 -11.64
N LYS A 65 3.50 11.18 -12.78
CA LYS A 65 4.76 11.59 -13.42
C LYS A 65 5.51 12.59 -12.55
N ASP A 66 4.79 13.53 -11.95
CA ASP A 66 5.38 14.52 -11.06
C ASP A 66 5.96 13.89 -9.80
N PHE A 67 5.30 12.87 -9.24
CA PHE A 67 5.83 12.15 -8.08
C PHE A 67 7.17 11.51 -8.39
N LYS A 68 7.33 10.92 -9.56
CA LYS A 68 8.61 10.35 -9.96
C LYS A 68 9.67 11.43 -10.13
N ALA A 69 9.32 12.53 -10.80
CA ALA A 69 10.24 13.64 -11.05
C ALA A 69 10.70 14.29 -9.75
N SER A 70 9.82 14.36 -8.74
CA SER A 70 10.15 14.96 -7.44
C SER A 70 10.88 14.02 -6.49
N GLY A 71 11.06 12.75 -6.87
CA GLY A 71 11.69 11.75 -6.00
C GLY A 71 10.74 11.19 -4.94
N ALA A 72 9.43 11.42 -5.07
CA ALA A 72 8.45 10.90 -4.12
C ALA A 72 8.24 9.39 -4.26
N LEU A 73 8.61 8.80 -5.40
CA LEU A 73 8.56 7.36 -5.58
C LEU A 73 9.76 6.69 -4.90
N ARG A 74 9.48 5.73 -4.05
CA ARG A 74 10.52 5.00 -3.33
C ARG A 74 10.96 3.79 -4.13
N ARG A 75 12.22 3.40 -3.97
CA ARG A 75 12.72 2.19 -4.62
C ARG A 75 12.18 0.96 -3.87
N PRO A 76 11.94 -0.15 -4.59
CA PRO A 76 11.46 -1.38 -3.95
C PRO A 76 12.33 -1.85 -2.79
N GLU A 77 13.64 -1.66 -2.88
CA GLU A 77 14.58 -2.07 -1.83
C GLU A 77 14.36 -1.29 -0.53
N GLU A 78 14.05 0.00 -0.63
CA GLU A 78 13.73 0.83 0.53
C GLU A 78 12.45 0.35 1.20
N VAL A 79 11.42 0.08 0.40
CA VAL A 79 10.13 -0.40 0.89
C VAL A 79 10.30 -1.75 1.57
N ALA A 80 11.10 -2.64 0.99
CA ALA A 80 11.36 -3.94 1.60
C ALA A 80 12.01 -3.82 2.97
N ARG A 81 12.93 -2.86 3.13
CA ARG A 81 13.54 -2.60 4.44
C ARG A 81 12.49 -2.12 5.46
N GLY A 82 11.57 -1.26 5.01
CA GLY A 82 10.47 -0.80 5.85
C GLY A 82 9.59 -1.95 6.34
N PHE A 83 9.26 -2.89 5.45
CA PHE A 83 8.52 -4.09 5.81
C PHE A 83 9.27 -4.93 6.85
N ARG A 84 10.56 -5.10 6.69
CA ARG A 84 11.36 -5.86 7.67
C ARG A 84 11.32 -5.21 9.04
N THR A 85 11.44 -3.89 9.11
CA THR A 85 11.37 -3.14 10.36
C THR A 85 9.99 -3.29 11.01
N LEU A 86 8.92 -3.13 10.22
CA LEU A 86 7.56 -3.28 10.69
C LEU A 86 7.34 -4.67 11.29
N LEU A 87 7.70 -5.72 10.55
CA LEU A 87 7.45 -7.09 10.97
C LEU A 87 8.29 -7.48 12.18
N ALA A 88 9.50 -6.95 12.30
CA ALA A 88 10.35 -7.18 13.48
C ALA A 88 9.74 -6.60 14.75
N GLY A 89 8.90 -5.59 14.63
CA GLY A 89 8.21 -4.96 15.76
C GLY A 89 6.95 -5.69 16.22
N ASP A 90 6.60 -6.82 15.60
CA ASP A 90 5.43 -7.62 15.95
C ASP A 90 4.13 -6.79 15.98
N PRO A 91 3.70 -6.26 14.83
CA PRO A 91 2.54 -5.38 14.79
C PRO A 91 1.25 -6.10 15.20
N ALA A 92 0.35 -5.37 15.85
CA ALA A 92 -0.91 -5.92 16.32
C ALA A 92 -1.79 -6.35 15.14
N SER A 93 -2.41 -7.52 15.25
CA SER A 93 -3.36 -7.99 14.25
C SER A 93 -4.52 -7.01 14.11
N GLY A 94 -4.93 -6.73 12.88
CA GLY A 94 -5.98 -5.78 12.57
C GLY A 94 -5.50 -4.35 12.44
N SER A 95 -4.23 -4.07 12.72
CA SER A 95 -3.69 -2.71 12.62
C SER A 95 -3.37 -2.32 11.17
N ARG A 96 -3.27 -1.02 10.93
CA ARG A 96 -2.91 -0.45 9.65
C ARG A 96 -1.62 0.35 9.78
N HIS A 97 -0.74 0.20 8.81
CA HIS A 97 0.58 0.83 8.85
C HIS A 97 0.91 1.49 7.51
N GLU A 98 1.66 2.58 7.60
CA GLU A 98 2.28 3.23 6.45
C GLU A 98 3.77 2.89 6.48
N ILE A 99 4.31 2.38 5.39
CA ILE A 99 5.72 2.00 5.36
C ILE A 99 6.64 3.20 5.59
N ALA A 100 6.21 4.40 5.19
CA ALA A 100 7.01 5.61 5.43
C ALA A 100 7.40 5.79 6.90
N ASP A 101 6.57 5.31 7.84
CA ASP A 101 6.83 5.43 9.27
C ASP A 101 7.94 4.48 9.75
N TYR A 102 8.33 3.53 8.92
CA TYR A 102 9.32 2.50 9.25
C TYR A 102 10.60 2.62 8.44
N LEU A 103 10.73 3.70 7.70
CA LEU A 103 11.94 4.00 6.94
C LEU A 103 12.82 4.94 7.75
N ASP A 104 14.11 4.73 7.66
CA ASP A 104 15.06 5.61 8.33
C ASP A 104 14.99 7.00 7.74
N SER A 105 14.92 7.97 8.59
CA SER A 105 14.99 9.36 8.21
C SER A 105 16.43 9.77 7.92
#